data_7eb98bec3081c9ddc563f3f07b060f3d
#
_entry.id   7eb98bec3081c9ddc563f3f07b060f3d
#
_cell.length_a   1.000
_cell.length_b   1.000
_cell.length_c   1.000
_cell.angle_alpha   90.00
_cell.angle_beta   90.00
_cell.angle_gamma   90.00
#
_symmetry.space_group_name_H-M   'P 1'
#
loop_
_entity.id
_entity.type
_entity.pdbx_description
1 polymer ?
#
loop_
_entity_poly.entity_id
_entity_poly.type
_entity_poly.pdbx_seq_one_letter_code
_entity_poly.pdbx_strand_id
1 'polypeptide(L)'
;MNKLKLNSSSITFLPILVCIPIAYELFINFHIGGIELFKEFIISALNPKINNEIIFTLVKRLNETIFIAFFSWLISIIFGVIFGILSSEIFYKILNLPIFLKRFLNLFLTFIRSIHEIIWGLILMQIYGINFSIGIIAICIPYVAINAKVFSEQIENINLKTIESIKQINGIKSSTLITLVWAPVIETFKNFGLYRLECAIRSTAVLGLFGVGGIGTSIFLSFQTLNFRELWTYLWGLAFLIIISKKLLKRFNLSNTSKNFLTSFVIALFCISLFSLSFFVYFIFNKNAIPFNSINNLLISNFNFISYDFLKLLLETIVLCLLSTGIAISFPPIFILILNNKIGITIIRIISFLFRLIPSPLLILLFLMFNDPSISLAAIT
;
A
#
# COMPACT_ATOMS: atom_id res chain seq x y z
N MET A 1 44.53 -2.45 -20.30
CA MET A 1 43.17 -2.10 -19.88
C MET A 1 43.15 -2.13 -18.35
N ASN A 2 43.28 -0.97 -17.69
CA ASN A 2 43.17 -0.85 -16.24
C ASN A 2 41.74 -1.11 -15.85
N LYS A 3 41.43 -2.25 -15.20
CA LYS A 3 40.18 -2.47 -14.52
C LYS A 3 40.08 -1.45 -13.40
N LEU A 4 39.25 -0.43 -13.55
CA LEU A 4 38.83 0.44 -12.49
C LEU A 4 38.25 -0.45 -11.35
N LYS A 5 39.08 -0.70 -10.34
CA LYS A 5 38.59 -1.24 -9.05
C LYS A 5 37.75 -0.16 -8.40
N LEU A 6 36.48 -0.10 -8.77
CA LEU A 6 35.50 0.69 -8.03
C LEU A 6 35.43 0.12 -6.61
N ASN A 7 35.92 0.87 -5.64
CA ASN A 7 35.74 0.55 -4.23
C ASN A 7 34.24 0.43 -3.93
N SER A 8 33.84 -0.53 -3.11
CA SER A 8 32.41 -0.73 -2.77
C SER A 8 31.74 0.53 -2.24
N SER A 9 32.51 1.42 -1.58
CA SER A 9 32.02 2.73 -1.13
C SER A 9 31.73 3.70 -2.28
N SER A 10 32.48 3.65 -3.40
CA SER A 10 32.23 4.54 -4.54
C SER A 10 30.95 4.16 -5.29
N ILE A 11 30.57 2.89 -5.28
CA ILE A 11 29.34 2.40 -5.95
C ILE A 11 28.09 2.92 -5.21
N THR A 12 28.15 3.09 -3.90
CA THR A 12 27.01 3.62 -3.11
C THR A 12 26.72 5.10 -3.37
N PHE A 13 27.70 5.86 -3.85
CA PHE A 13 27.53 7.28 -4.20
C PHE A 13 27.12 7.51 -5.66
N LEU A 14 27.20 6.48 -6.52
CA LEU A 14 26.85 6.61 -7.92
C LEU A 14 25.38 7.06 -8.16
N PRO A 15 24.39 6.62 -7.37
CA PRO A 15 23.01 7.11 -7.50
C PRO A 15 22.82 8.60 -7.21
N ILE A 16 23.77 9.25 -6.49
CA ILE A 16 23.71 10.71 -6.24
C ILE A 16 23.79 11.51 -7.53
N LEU A 17 24.51 10.99 -8.55
CA LEU A 17 24.60 11.63 -9.86
C LEU A 17 23.22 11.79 -10.53
N VAL A 18 22.28 10.91 -10.21
CA VAL A 18 20.90 10.98 -10.68
C VAL A 18 20.16 12.18 -10.07
N CYS A 19 20.54 12.63 -8.87
CA CYS A 19 19.91 13.77 -8.21
C CYS A 19 20.29 15.11 -8.85
N ILE A 20 21.41 15.20 -9.57
CA ILE A 20 21.88 16.45 -10.20
C ILE A 20 20.90 16.96 -11.27
N PRO A 21 20.53 16.19 -12.31
CA PRO A 21 19.58 16.66 -13.31
C PRO A 21 18.19 16.96 -12.72
N ILE A 22 17.78 16.20 -11.70
CA ILE A 22 16.51 16.44 -11.01
C ILE A 22 16.53 17.80 -10.30
N ALA A 23 17.58 18.08 -9.53
CA ALA A 23 17.74 19.36 -8.84
C ALA A 23 17.81 20.53 -9.81
N TYR A 24 18.47 20.35 -10.96
CA TYR A 24 18.56 21.36 -12.01
C TYR A 24 17.19 21.66 -12.65
N GLU A 25 16.42 20.63 -12.99
CA GLU A 25 15.08 20.80 -13.56
C GLU A 25 14.11 21.46 -12.56
N LEU A 26 14.14 21.06 -11.28
CA LEU A 26 13.33 21.69 -10.25
C LEU A 26 13.69 23.17 -10.02
N PHE A 27 14.97 23.50 -10.13
CA PHE A 27 15.41 24.89 -9.97
C PHE A 27 14.94 25.80 -11.11
N ILE A 28 14.96 25.29 -12.34
CA ILE A 28 14.49 26.06 -13.51
C ILE A 28 12.98 26.28 -13.47
N ASN A 29 12.23 25.26 -13.07
CA ASN A 29 10.76 25.31 -13.07
C ASN A 29 10.17 25.87 -11.76
N PHE A 30 11.03 26.48 -10.93
CA PHE A 30 10.60 27.02 -9.64
C PHE A 30 9.98 28.42 -9.77
N HIS A 31 8.78 28.61 -9.20
CA HIS A 31 8.13 29.91 -9.13
C HIS A 31 7.92 30.37 -7.68
N ILE A 32 8.20 31.66 -7.49
CA ILE A 32 8.18 32.27 -6.16
C ILE A 32 6.75 32.38 -5.60
N GLY A 33 5.72 32.44 -6.49
CA GLY A 33 4.32 32.68 -6.10
C GLY A 33 3.72 31.67 -5.12
N GLY A 34 4.19 30.41 -5.11
CA GLY A 34 3.69 29.37 -4.21
C GLY A 34 4.35 29.32 -2.82
N ILE A 35 5.44 30.06 -2.62
CA ILE A 35 6.22 30.00 -1.35
C ILE A 35 5.37 30.47 -0.16
N GLU A 36 4.55 31.48 -0.33
CA GLU A 36 3.71 31.98 0.77
C GLU A 36 2.67 30.95 1.20
N LEU A 37 2.02 30.28 0.24
CA LEU A 37 1.07 29.21 0.51
C LEU A 37 1.74 28.01 1.19
N PHE A 38 2.94 27.64 0.75
CA PHE A 38 3.72 26.57 1.37
C PHE A 38 4.16 26.91 2.80
N LYS A 39 4.57 28.17 3.03
CA LYS A 39 4.88 28.68 4.36
C LYS A 39 3.66 28.63 5.28
N GLU A 40 2.50 29.05 4.77
CA GLU A 40 1.23 28.97 5.50
C GLU A 40 0.86 27.52 5.83
N PHE A 41 1.03 26.60 4.87
CA PHE A 41 0.85 25.17 5.10
C PHE A 41 1.72 24.67 6.25
N ILE A 42 3.02 24.99 6.29
CA ILE A 42 3.93 24.54 7.36
C ILE A 42 3.55 25.17 8.70
N ILE A 43 3.26 26.46 8.76
CA ILE A 43 2.90 27.16 9.99
C ILE A 43 1.58 26.61 10.56
N SER A 44 0.64 26.26 9.70
CA SER A 44 -0.66 25.67 10.06
C SER A 44 -0.53 24.32 10.76
N ALA A 45 0.60 23.61 10.55
CA ALA A 45 0.88 22.36 11.27
C ALA A 45 0.96 22.54 12.79
N LEU A 46 1.45 23.69 13.24
CA LEU A 46 1.61 24.02 14.66
C LEU A 46 0.32 24.58 15.28
N ASN A 47 -0.58 25.13 14.43
CA ASN A 47 -1.82 25.77 14.87
C ASN A 47 -3.07 25.15 14.21
N PRO A 48 -3.36 23.85 14.41
CA PRO A 48 -4.52 23.20 13.82
C PRO A 48 -5.81 23.82 14.35
N LYS A 49 -6.84 23.87 13.51
CA LYS A 49 -8.16 24.40 13.87
C LYS A 49 -8.94 23.31 14.63
N ILE A 50 -9.29 23.60 15.89
CA ILE A 50 -9.98 22.66 16.77
C ILE A 50 -11.32 23.28 17.18
N ASN A 51 -12.40 22.93 16.47
CA ASN A 51 -13.77 23.29 16.78
C ASN A 51 -14.60 22.02 16.98
N ASN A 52 -15.70 22.09 17.72
CA ASN A 52 -16.58 20.94 17.99
C ASN A 52 -17.08 20.28 16.68
N GLU A 53 -17.42 21.06 15.67
CA GLU A 53 -17.86 20.56 14.35
C GLU A 53 -16.76 19.79 13.64
N ILE A 54 -15.52 20.33 13.66
CA ILE A 54 -14.37 19.69 13.03
C ILE A 54 -14.00 18.39 13.78
N ILE A 55 -14.06 18.38 15.10
CA ILE A 55 -13.82 17.16 15.91
C ILE A 55 -14.87 16.11 15.59
N PHE A 56 -16.15 16.48 15.51
CA PHE A 56 -17.22 15.54 15.18
C PHE A 56 -17.02 14.94 13.77
N THR A 57 -16.72 15.79 12.79
CA THR A 57 -16.41 15.32 11.42
C THR A 57 -15.16 14.46 11.39
N LEU A 58 -14.11 14.81 12.12
CA LEU A 58 -12.88 14.03 12.26
C LEU A 58 -13.17 12.62 12.77
N VAL A 59 -13.89 12.51 13.90
CA VAL A 59 -14.23 11.19 14.49
C VAL A 59 -15.05 10.36 13.53
N LYS A 60 -16.05 10.96 12.87
CA LYS A 60 -16.86 10.28 11.87
C LYS A 60 -15.99 9.74 10.72
N ARG A 61 -15.12 10.57 10.17
CA ARG A 61 -14.23 10.20 9.03
C ARG A 61 -13.16 9.19 9.44
N LEU A 62 -12.65 9.25 10.66
CA LEU A 62 -11.75 8.24 11.20
C LEU A 62 -12.43 6.88 11.32
N ASN A 63 -13.66 6.82 11.81
CA ASN A 63 -14.43 5.58 11.88
C ASN A 63 -14.66 4.98 10.49
N GLU A 64 -15.01 5.79 9.48
CA GLU A 64 -15.13 5.35 8.09
C GLU A 64 -13.79 4.77 7.57
N THR A 65 -12.68 5.45 7.86
CA THR A 65 -11.34 5.00 7.46
C THR A 65 -10.96 3.67 8.11
N ILE A 66 -11.21 3.53 9.42
CA ILE A 66 -10.96 2.29 10.16
C ILE A 66 -11.80 1.16 9.56
N PHE A 67 -13.06 1.40 9.28
CA PHE A 67 -13.97 0.42 8.71
C PHE A 67 -13.46 -0.08 7.35
N ILE A 68 -13.19 0.81 6.40
CA ILE A 68 -12.70 0.44 5.07
C ILE A 68 -11.36 -0.29 5.17
N ALA A 69 -10.40 0.23 5.93
CA ALA A 69 -9.08 -0.36 6.07
C ALA A 69 -9.11 -1.74 6.74
N PHE A 70 -9.91 -1.90 7.79
CA PHE A 70 -10.01 -3.16 8.52
C PHE A 70 -10.64 -4.26 7.67
N PHE A 71 -11.74 -3.98 6.98
CA PHE A 71 -12.41 -4.97 6.16
C PHE A 71 -11.62 -5.33 4.91
N SER A 72 -11.01 -4.36 4.23
CA SER A 72 -10.13 -4.64 3.08
C SER A 72 -8.92 -5.48 3.49
N TRP A 73 -8.31 -5.17 4.63
CA TRP A 73 -7.21 -5.93 5.20
C TRP A 73 -7.62 -7.37 5.54
N LEU A 74 -8.73 -7.55 6.25
CA LEU A 74 -9.22 -8.85 6.67
C LEU A 74 -9.49 -9.78 5.48
N ILE A 75 -10.26 -9.29 4.50
CA ILE A 75 -10.59 -10.04 3.28
C ILE A 75 -9.31 -10.37 2.51
N SER A 76 -8.41 -9.37 2.37
CA SER A 76 -7.16 -9.57 1.63
C SER A 76 -6.21 -10.59 2.28
N ILE A 77 -6.20 -10.73 3.61
CA ILE A 77 -5.41 -11.76 4.29
C ILE A 77 -6.02 -13.14 4.07
N ILE A 78 -7.33 -13.29 4.25
CA ILE A 78 -8.00 -14.59 4.09
C ILE A 78 -7.76 -15.12 2.67
N PHE A 79 -8.11 -14.34 1.65
CA PHE A 79 -7.88 -14.75 0.27
C PHE A 79 -6.40 -14.81 -0.09
N GLY A 80 -5.57 -13.94 0.48
CA GLY A 80 -4.12 -13.96 0.33
C GLY A 80 -3.48 -15.26 0.81
N VAL A 81 -3.93 -15.81 1.94
CA VAL A 81 -3.47 -17.12 2.43
C VAL A 81 -3.92 -18.25 1.49
N ILE A 82 -5.19 -18.24 1.08
CA ILE A 82 -5.74 -19.25 0.16
C ILE A 82 -4.96 -19.25 -1.16
N PHE A 83 -4.86 -18.10 -1.82
CA PHE A 83 -4.13 -17.99 -3.08
C PHE A 83 -2.62 -18.15 -2.91
N GLY A 84 -2.06 -17.82 -1.74
CA GLY A 84 -0.65 -18.05 -1.42
C GLY A 84 -0.31 -19.55 -1.36
N ILE A 85 -1.16 -20.36 -0.72
CA ILE A 85 -1.02 -21.82 -0.71
C ILE A 85 -1.17 -22.36 -2.14
N LEU A 86 -2.20 -21.94 -2.87
CA LEU A 86 -2.44 -22.36 -4.25
C LEU A 86 -1.34 -21.92 -5.23
N SER A 87 -0.57 -20.88 -4.92
CA SER A 87 0.55 -20.37 -5.73
C SER A 87 1.88 -21.03 -5.42
N SER A 88 1.98 -21.79 -4.30
CA SER A 88 3.23 -22.41 -3.84
C SER A 88 3.55 -23.70 -4.60
N GLU A 89 4.83 -23.90 -4.94
CA GLU A 89 5.29 -25.11 -5.63
C GLU A 89 5.13 -26.36 -4.78
N ILE A 90 5.28 -26.21 -3.47
CA ILE A 90 5.12 -27.29 -2.49
C ILE A 90 3.71 -27.90 -2.58
N PHE A 91 2.68 -27.07 -2.72
CA PHE A 91 1.30 -27.53 -2.85
C PHE A 91 1.10 -28.43 -4.09
N TYR A 92 1.66 -28.03 -5.25
CA TYR A 92 1.54 -28.82 -6.49
C TYR A 92 2.34 -30.12 -6.43
N LYS A 93 3.54 -30.10 -5.83
CA LYS A 93 4.36 -31.31 -5.64
C LYS A 93 3.71 -32.33 -4.70
N ILE A 94 3.02 -31.87 -3.66
CA ILE A 94 2.35 -32.74 -2.70
C ILE A 94 1.13 -33.40 -3.33
N LEU A 95 0.31 -32.64 -4.06
CA LEU A 95 -0.93 -33.11 -4.68
C LEU A 95 -0.72 -33.72 -6.07
N ASN A 96 0.53 -33.80 -6.56
CA ASN A 96 0.86 -34.26 -7.91
C ASN A 96 0.08 -33.53 -9.02
N LEU A 97 -0.18 -32.23 -8.84
CA LEU A 97 -0.90 -31.41 -9.78
C LEU A 97 0.04 -30.85 -10.87
N PRO A 98 -0.46 -30.57 -12.08
CA PRO A 98 0.38 -30.03 -13.14
C PRO A 98 0.84 -28.61 -12.83
N ILE A 99 2.15 -28.36 -12.96
CA ILE A 99 2.81 -27.06 -12.67
C ILE A 99 2.29 -25.93 -13.57
N PHE A 100 1.68 -26.25 -14.69
CA PHE A 100 1.04 -25.27 -15.58
C PHE A 100 -0.02 -24.43 -14.85
N LEU A 101 -0.84 -25.04 -14.00
CA LEU A 101 -1.86 -24.34 -13.20
C LEU A 101 -1.24 -23.30 -12.26
N LYS A 102 -0.11 -23.65 -11.61
CA LYS A 102 0.67 -22.69 -10.80
C LYS A 102 1.10 -21.49 -11.64
N ARG A 103 1.68 -21.74 -12.82
CA ARG A 103 2.17 -20.66 -13.71
C ARG A 103 1.05 -19.73 -14.12
N PHE A 104 -0.10 -20.29 -14.52
CA PHE A 104 -1.27 -19.52 -14.90
C PHE A 104 -1.79 -18.66 -13.73
N LEU A 105 -1.93 -19.25 -12.55
CA LEU A 105 -2.38 -18.52 -11.35
C LEU A 105 -1.41 -17.39 -10.99
N ASN A 106 -0.10 -17.65 -11.02
CA ASN A 106 0.91 -16.66 -10.73
C ASN A 106 0.93 -15.51 -11.75
N LEU A 107 0.72 -15.78 -13.03
CA LEU A 107 0.57 -14.75 -14.06
C LEU A 107 -0.66 -13.88 -13.80
N PHE A 108 -1.80 -14.49 -13.50
CA PHE A 108 -3.03 -13.79 -13.18
C PHE A 108 -2.88 -12.89 -11.93
N LEU A 109 -2.31 -13.41 -10.85
CA LEU A 109 -2.04 -12.62 -9.65
C LEU A 109 -1.02 -11.51 -9.90
N THR A 110 -0.04 -11.75 -10.78
CA THR A 110 0.93 -10.72 -11.16
C THR A 110 0.27 -9.58 -11.92
N PHE A 111 -0.64 -9.89 -12.83
CA PHE A 111 -1.44 -8.89 -13.54
C PHE A 111 -2.28 -8.06 -12.57
N ILE A 112 -2.98 -8.70 -11.63
CA ILE A 112 -3.81 -7.98 -10.66
C ILE A 112 -2.99 -7.02 -9.80
N ARG A 113 -1.83 -7.44 -9.29
CA ARG A 113 -0.98 -6.60 -8.42
C ARG A 113 -0.20 -5.51 -9.17
N SER A 114 -0.09 -5.59 -10.51
CA SER A 114 0.56 -4.55 -11.31
C SER A 114 -0.29 -3.28 -11.40
N ILE A 115 -1.59 -3.41 -11.18
CA ILE A 115 -2.53 -2.28 -11.20
C ILE A 115 -2.67 -1.74 -9.79
N HIS A 116 -2.37 -0.44 -9.61
CA HIS A 116 -2.45 0.24 -8.32
C HIS A 116 -3.92 0.34 -7.83
N GLU A 117 -4.13 0.31 -6.52
CA GLU A 117 -5.46 0.37 -5.91
C GLU A 117 -6.30 1.59 -6.32
N ILE A 118 -5.67 2.73 -6.63
CA ILE A 118 -6.35 3.93 -7.13
C ILE A 118 -7.07 3.63 -8.45
N ILE A 119 -6.39 2.95 -9.38
CA ILE A 119 -6.95 2.62 -10.70
C ILE A 119 -8.14 1.68 -10.52
N TRP A 120 -8.01 0.65 -9.66
CA TRP A 120 -9.14 -0.22 -9.31
C TRP A 120 -10.29 0.57 -8.72
N GLY A 121 -9.99 1.54 -7.83
CA GLY A 121 -10.99 2.44 -7.26
C GLY A 121 -11.73 3.24 -8.32
N LEU A 122 -11.01 3.88 -9.23
CA LEU A 122 -11.59 4.68 -10.31
C LEU A 122 -12.46 3.85 -11.26
N ILE A 123 -12.00 2.66 -11.68
CA ILE A 123 -12.78 1.75 -12.53
C ILE A 123 -14.08 1.31 -11.82
N LEU A 124 -13.96 0.89 -10.55
CA LEU A 124 -15.13 0.45 -9.79
C LEU A 124 -16.12 1.58 -9.51
N MET A 125 -15.62 2.82 -9.28
CA MET A 125 -16.47 4.00 -9.10
C MET A 125 -17.26 4.33 -10.36
N GLN A 126 -16.70 4.13 -11.55
CA GLN A 126 -17.41 4.32 -12.83
C GLN A 126 -18.55 3.31 -13.00
N ILE A 127 -18.37 2.08 -12.50
CA ILE A 127 -19.35 1.00 -12.66
C ILE A 127 -20.44 1.08 -11.60
N TYR A 128 -20.07 1.27 -10.33
CA TYR A 128 -20.96 1.15 -9.17
C TYR A 128 -21.28 2.47 -8.47
N GLY A 129 -20.74 3.60 -8.97
CA GLY A 129 -20.87 4.90 -8.31
C GLY A 129 -19.99 5.01 -7.05
N ILE A 130 -20.18 6.07 -6.26
CA ILE A 130 -19.37 6.37 -5.07
C ILE A 130 -19.97 5.69 -3.85
N ASN A 131 -19.26 4.70 -3.28
CA ASN A 131 -19.66 3.95 -2.10
C ASN A 131 -18.46 3.47 -1.28
N PHE A 132 -18.62 3.32 0.04
CA PHE A 132 -17.58 2.73 0.91
C PHE A 132 -17.17 1.32 0.52
N SER A 133 -18.12 0.52 0.02
CA SER A 133 -17.87 -0.85 -0.44
C SER A 133 -16.87 -0.90 -1.58
N ILE A 134 -16.87 0.11 -2.44
CA ILE A 134 -15.92 0.22 -3.55
C ILE A 134 -14.50 0.41 -3.03
N GLY A 135 -14.33 1.24 -1.99
CA GLY A 135 -13.03 1.39 -1.33
C GLY A 135 -12.49 0.09 -0.77
N ILE A 136 -13.37 -0.74 -0.17
CA ILE A 136 -12.97 -2.05 0.34
C ILE A 136 -12.52 -2.97 -0.79
N ILE A 137 -13.29 -3.06 -1.89
CA ILE A 137 -12.95 -3.93 -3.03
C ILE A 137 -11.69 -3.45 -3.73
N ALA A 138 -11.58 -2.15 -3.97
CA ALA A 138 -10.45 -1.53 -4.68
C ALA A 138 -9.11 -1.81 -4.00
N ILE A 139 -9.07 -1.76 -2.65
CA ILE A 139 -7.88 -2.11 -1.86
C ILE A 139 -7.70 -3.62 -1.82
N CYS A 140 -8.78 -4.37 -1.67
CA CYS A 140 -8.75 -5.83 -1.50
C CYS A 140 -8.11 -6.53 -2.70
N ILE A 141 -8.49 -6.16 -3.93
CA ILE A 141 -8.05 -6.82 -5.17
C ILE A 141 -6.52 -6.90 -5.27
N PRO A 142 -5.76 -5.79 -5.31
CA PRO A 142 -4.29 -5.85 -5.40
C PRO A 142 -3.67 -6.43 -4.13
N TYR A 143 -4.27 -6.20 -2.95
CA TYR A 143 -3.73 -6.69 -1.68
C TYR A 143 -3.80 -8.20 -1.56
N VAL A 144 -4.85 -8.84 -2.05
CA VAL A 144 -4.93 -10.31 -2.15
C VAL A 144 -3.76 -10.85 -2.95
N ALA A 145 -3.49 -10.26 -4.12
CA ALA A 145 -2.42 -10.73 -4.99
C ALA A 145 -1.01 -10.50 -4.40
N ILE A 146 -0.80 -9.38 -3.70
CA ILE A 146 0.47 -9.10 -3.00
C ILE A 146 0.65 -10.06 -1.82
N ASN A 147 -0.38 -10.25 -1.00
CA ASN A 147 -0.34 -11.17 0.13
C ASN A 147 -0.10 -12.62 -0.34
N ALA A 148 -0.79 -13.05 -1.40
CA ALA A 148 -0.60 -14.37 -1.99
C ALA A 148 0.85 -14.60 -2.44
N LYS A 149 1.48 -13.60 -3.07
CA LYS A 149 2.89 -13.68 -3.49
C LYS A 149 3.83 -13.84 -2.31
N VAL A 150 3.71 -12.98 -1.29
CA VAL A 150 4.57 -13.05 -0.11
C VAL A 150 4.36 -14.36 0.65
N PHE A 151 3.12 -14.80 0.80
CA PHE A 151 2.81 -16.04 1.51
C PHE A 151 3.31 -17.27 0.74
N SER A 152 3.20 -17.29 -0.58
CA SER A 152 3.74 -18.38 -1.39
C SER A 152 5.27 -18.48 -1.28
N GLU A 153 5.99 -17.34 -1.31
CA GLU A 153 7.43 -17.28 -1.12
C GLU A 153 7.87 -17.78 0.27
N GLN A 154 7.11 -17.44 1.30
CA GLN A 154 7.39 -17.93 2.65
C GLN A 154 7.18 -19.44 2.75
N ILE A 155 6.18 -19.99 2.08
CA ILE A 155 5.95 -21.44 2.03
C ILE A 155 7.09 -22.12 1.24
N GLU A 156 7.54 -21.55 0.13
CA GLU A 156 8.63 -22.09 -0.68
C GLU A 156 9.99 -22.08 0.01
N ASN A 157 10.19 -21.23 1.01
CA ASN A 157 11.40 -21.22 1.85
C ASN A 157 11.49 -22.40 2.84
N ILE A 158 10.45 -23.22 2.97
CA ILE A 158 10.48 -24.41 3.80
C ILE A 158 11.36 -25.47 3.15
N ASN A 159 12.19 -26.14 3.95
CA ASN A 159 13.09 -27.16 3.44
C ASN A 159 12.32 -28.38 2.90
N LEU A 160 12.35 -28.56 1.57
CA LEU A 160 11.68 -29.66 0.87
C LEU A 160 12.13 -31.05 1.35
N LYS A 161 13.41 -31.22 1.73
CA LYS A 161 13.93 -32.50 2.24
C LYS A 161 13.20 -32.96 3.50
N THR A 162 12.83 -31.99 4.36
CA THR A 162 12.06 -32.31 5.59
C THR A 162 10.66 -32.80 5.24
N ILE A 163 10.03 -32.26 4.21
CA ILE A 163 8.71 -32.67 3.75
C ILE A 163 8.78 -34.07 3.09
N GLU A 164 9.79 -34.29 2.26
CA GLU A 164 10.00 -35.59 1.58
C GLU A 164 10.31 -36.73 2.56
N SER A 165 11.16 -36.51 3.57
CA SER A 165 11.48 -37.53 4.59
C SER A 165 10.24 -37.93 5.39
N ILE A 166 9.35 -37.02 5.71
CA ILE A 166 8.12 -37.33 6.42
C ILE A 166 7.09 -38.02 5.52
N LYS A 167 7.08 -37.66 4.21
CA LYS A 167 6.27 -38.35 3.21
C LYS A 167 6.61 -39.86 3.14
N GLN A 168 7.90 -40.20 3.29
CA GLN A 168 8.37 -41.58 3.25
C GLN A 168 8.02 -42.40 4.49
N ILE A 169 7.91 -41.76 5.67
CA ILE A 169 7.70 -42.49 6.94
C ILE A 169 6.23 -42.82 7.19
N ASN A 170 5.27 -41.93 6.89
CA ASN A 170 3.88 -42.10 7.40
C ASN A 170 2.75 -41.91 6.36
N GLY A 171 3.05 -41.77 5.08
CA GLY A 171 2.01 -41.31 4.16
C GLY A 171 1.51 -39.91 4.55
N ILE A 172 1.04 -39.11 3.60
CA ILE A 172 0.62 -37.75 3.91
C ILE A 172 -0.77 -37.74 4.50
N LYS A 173 -0.87 -37.60 5.82
CA LYS A 173 -2.11 -37.17 6.46
C LYS A 173 -2.21 -35.65 6.33
N SER A 174 -3.39 -35.14 6.01
CA SER A 174 -3.64 -33.68 5.88
C SER A 174 -3.21 -32.87 7.14
N SER A 175 -3.33 -33.49 8.32
CA SER A 175 -2.88 -32.89 9.59
C SER A 175 -1.36 -32.69 9.64
N THR A 176 -0.57 -33.61 9.09
CA THR A 176 0.90 -33.52 9.06
C THR A 176 1.37 -32.41 8.13
N LEU A 177 0.70 -32.24 6.99
CA LEU A 177 0.94 -31.13 6.07
C LEU A 177 0.67 -29.77 6.71
N ILE A 178 -0.48 -29.65 7.39
CA ILE A 178 -0.84 -28.40 8.07
C ILE A 178 0.20 -28.04 9.13
N THR A 179 0.63 -29.00 9.95
CA THR A 179 1.62 -28.73 11.01
C THR A 179 3.00 -28.40 10.46
N LEU A 180 3.45 -29.08 9.41
CA LEU A 180 4.77 -28.87 8.82
C LEU A 180 4.89 -27.57 8.03
N VAL A 181 3.84 -27.19 7.32
CA VAL A 181 3.84 -25.99 6.51
C VAL A 181 3.39 -24.78 7.33
N TRP A 182 2.35 -24.93 8.13
CA TRP A 182 1.74 -23.81 8.85
C TRP A 182 2.58 -23.32 10.04
N ALA A 183 3.13 -24.23 10.84
CA ALA A 183 3.85 -23.85 12.06
C ALA A 183 5.07 -22.92 11.82
N PRO A 184 5.96 -23.18 10.84
CA PRO A 184 7.11 -22.30 10.59
C PRO A 184 6.74 -20.97 9.92
N VAL A 185 5.60 -20.90 9.21
CA VAL A 185 5.24 -19.75 8.39
C VAL A 185 4.28 -18.79 9.10
N ILE A 186 3.54 -19.28 10.12
CA ILE A 186 2.49 -18.51 10.79
C ILE A 186 2.99 -17.19 11.41
N GLU A 187 4.20 -17.21 11.99
CA GLU A 187 4.77 -16.01 12.60
C GLU A 187 5.09 -14.95 11.54
N THR A 188 5.63 -15.36 10.42
CA THR A 188 5.94 -14.46 9.30
C THR A 188 4.66 -13.92 8.66
N PHE A 189 3.65 -14.77 8.50
CA PHE A 189 2.33 -14.35 8.02
C PHE A 189 1.67 -13.32 8.93
N LYS A 190 1.75 -13.55 10.25
CA LYS A 190 1.26 -12.62 11.26
C LYS A 190 1.96 -11.28 11.13
N ASN A 191 3.29 -11.25 11.13
CA ASN A 191 4.08 -10.03 11.08
C ASN A 191 3.83 -9.23 9.79
N PHE A 192 3.79 -9.93 8.64
CA PHE A 192 3.47 -9.31 7.37
C PHE A 192 2.02 -8.83 7.32
N GLY A 193 1.07 -9.63 7.80
CA GLY A 193 -0.33 -9.27 7.86
C GLY A 193 -0.57 -7.99 8.68
N LEU A 194 0.08 -7.88 9.84
CA LEU A 194 0.01 -6.69 10.67
C LEU A 194 0.57 -5.44 9.97
N TYR A 195 1.69 -5.58 9.27
CA TYR A 195 2.24 -4.51 8.43
C TYR A 195 1.25 -4.08 7.32
N ARG A 196 0.56 -5.05 6.71
CA ARG A 196 -0.45 -4.75 5.67
C ARG A 196 -1.65 -3.96 6.18
N LEU A 197 -2.02 -4.09 7.46
CA LEU A 197 -3.06 -3.25 8.06
C LEU A 197 -2.66 -1.77 8.07
N GLU A 198 -1.40 -1.46 8.42
CA GLU A 198 -0.90 -0.08 8.35
C GLU A 198 -0.96 0.46 6.92
N CYS A 199 -0.57 -0.37 5.94
CA CYS A 199 -0.68 -0.01 4.53
C CYS A 199 -2.14 0.25 4.12
N ALA A 200 -3.09 -0.59 4.55
CA ALA A 200 -4.52 -0.44 4.24
C ALA A 200 -5.10 0.89 4.77
N ILE A 201 -4.69 1.32 5.98
CA ILE A 201 -5.10 2.63 6.53
C ILE A 201 -4.64 3.77 5.62
N ARG A 202 -3.42 3.72 5.11
CA ARG A 202 -2.90 4.75 4.19
C ARG A 202 -3.59 4.71 2.83
N SER A 203 -3.77 3.52 2.26
CA SER A 203 -4.49 3.35 0.99
C SER A 203 -5.93 3.84 1.07
N THR A 204 -6.60 3.67 2.22
CA THR A 204 -7.93 4.23 2.46
C THR A 204 -7.90 5.77 2.44
N ALA A 205 -6.88 6.39 3.05
CA ALA A 205 -6.73 7.84 3.01
C ALA A 205 -6.48 8.34 1.59
N VAL A 206 -5.67 7.61 0.79
CA VAL A 206 -5.42 7.94 -0.62
C VAL A 206 -6.70 7.80 -1.47
N LEU A 207 -7.44 6.69 -1.35
CA LEU A 207 -8.71 6.50 -2.05
C LEU A 207 -9.77 7.52 -1.62
N GLY A 208 -9.72 7.95 -0.37
CA GLY A 208 -10.58 9.02 0.14
C GLY A 208 -10.41 10.35 -0.59
N LEU A 209 -9.20 10.67 -1.10
CA LEU A 209 -8.97 11.86 -1.93
C LEU A 209 -9.82 11.84 -3.21
N PHE A 210 -10.14 10.67 -3.71
CA PHE A 210 -11.00 10.46 -4.89
C PHE A 210 -12.50 10.33 -4.55
N GLY A 211 -12.90 10.61 -3.31
CA GLY A 211 -14.30 10.67 -2.92
C GLY A 211 -14.92 9.37 -2.39
N VAL A 212 -14.14 8.30 -2.25
CA VAL A 212 -14.65 7.00 -1.75
C VAL A 212 -15.14 7.05 -0.30
N GLY A 213 -14.73 8.09 0.44
CA GLY A 213 -15.06 8.28 1.86
C GLY A 213 -13.83 8.22 2.77
N GLY A 214 -14.06 8.30 4.07
CA GLY A 214 -12.99 8.32 5.07
C GLY A 214 -12.31 9.67 5.23
N ILE A 215 -11.20 9.70 5.97
CA ILE A 215 -10.48 10.93 6.31
C ILE A 215 -9.88 11.64 5.08
N GLY A 216 -9.55 10.88 4.03
CA GLY A 216 -8.99 11.42 2.80
C GLY A 216 -9.90 12.45 2.11
N THR A 217 -11.23 12.24 2.16
CA THR A 217 -12.18 13.21 1.58
C THR A 217 -12.13 14.56 2.28
N SER A 218 -12.04 14.57 3.62
CA SER A 218 -11.93 15.81 4.39
C SER A 218 -10.58 16.50 4.16
N ILE A 219 -9.50 15.72 4.06
CA ILE A 219 -8.17 16.26 3.70
C ILE A 219 -8.22 16.94 2.34
N PHE A 220 -8.84 16.31 1.33
CA PHE A 220 -8.94 16.88 -0.02
C PHE A 220 -9.81 18.11 -0.07
N LEU A 221 -10.97 18.10 0.59
CA LEU A 221 -11.86 19.28 0.66
C LEU A 221 -11.17 20.47 1.35
N SER A 222 -10.49 20.24 2.48
CA SER A 222 -9.73 21.28 3.17
C SER A 222 -8.55 21.81 2.33
N PHE A 223 -7.96 20.96 1.49
CA PHE A 223 -6.94 21.39 0.54
C PHE A 223 -7.52 22.25 -0.58
N GLN A 224 -8.65 21.85 -1.17
CA GLN A 224 -9.32 22.62 -2.22
C GLN A 224 -9.77 24.01 -1.75
N THR A 225 -10.17 24.14 -0.48
CA THR A 225 -10.53 25.42 0.13
C THR A 225 -9.34 26.21 0.67
N LEU A 226 -8.10 25.70 0.49
CA LEU A 226 -6.85 26.25 1.03
C LEU A 226 -6.89 26.48 2.56
N ASN A 227 -7.75 25.77 3.27
CA ASN A 227 -7.86 25.85 4.74
C ASN A 227 -6.84 24.91 5.39
N PHE A 228 -5.56 25.29 5.35
CA PHE A 228 -4.47 24.46 5.84
C PHE A 228 -4.54 24.13 7.33
N ARG A 229 -5.14 24.99 8.16
CA ARG A 229 -5.31 24.74 9.59
C ARG A 229 -6.28 23.58 9.86
N GLU A 230 -7.34 23.49 9.05
CA GLU A 230 -8.31 22.37 9.13
C GLU A 230 -7.71 21.10 8.53
N LEU A 231 -7.01 21.22 7.41
CA LEU A 231 -6.29 20.11 6.78
C LEU A 231 -5.33 19.43 7.75
N TRP A 232 -4.54 20.20 8.51
CA TRP A 232 -3.63 19.66 9.51
C TRP A 232 -4.35 18.99 10.69
N THR A 233 -5.57 19.41 11.04
CA THR A 233 -6.38 18.70 12.03
C THR A 233 -6.68 17.27 11.56
N TYR A 234 -7.06 17.09 10.30
CA TYR A 234 -7.29 15.76 9.72
C TYR A 234 -6.01 14.95 9.56
N LEU A 235 -4.90 15.56 9.14
CA LEU A 235 -3.59 14.89 9.07
C LEU A 235 -3.12 14.40 10.44
N TRP A 236 -3.24 15.21 11.48
CA TRP A 236 -2.91 14.79 12.85
C TRP A 236 -3.83 13.67 13.35
N GLY A 237 -5.11 13.69 12.98
CA GLY A 237 -6.04 12.59 13.25
C GLY A 237 -5.59 11.28 12.58
N LEU A 238 -5.16 11.34 11.32
CA LEU A 238 -4.60 10.19 10.60
C LEU A 238 -3.29 9.70 11.25
N ALA A 239 -2.39 10.62 11.65
CA ALA A 239 -1.16 10.29 12.39
C ALA A 239 -1.46 9.52 13.68
N PHE A 240 -2.41 10.01 14.47
CA PHE A 240 -2.83 9.40 15.72
C PHE A 240 -3.35 7.97 15.48
N LEU A 241 -4.18 7.77 14.45
CA LEU A 241 -4.67 6.46 14.07
C LEU A 241 -3.54 5.50 13.70
N ILE A 242 -2.57 5.93 12.89
CA ILE A 242 -1.41 5.12 12.50
C ILE A 242 -0.54 4.78 13.72
N ILE A 243 -0.32 5.72 14.63
CA ILE A 243 0.48 5.49 15.85
C ILE A 243 -0.22 4.49 16.77
N ILE A 244 -1.53 4.63 16.96
CA ILE A 244 -2.31 3.71 17.79
C ILE A 244 -2.29 2.31 17.17
N SER A 245 -2.56 2.19 15.87
CA SER A 245 -2.52 0.89 15.20
C SER A 245 -1.17 0.20 15.39
N LYS A 246 -0.04 0.90 15.20
CA LYS A 246 1.31 0.38 15.46
C LYS A 246 1.52 -0.09 16.89
N LYS A 247 1.09 0.70 17.87
CA LYS A 247 1.21 0.34 19.30
C LYS A 247 0.39 -0.91 19.64
N LEU A 248 -0.84 -0.98 19.15
CA LEU A 248 -1.71 -2.15 19.34
C LEU A 248 -1.08 -3.40 18.70
N LEU A 249 -0.64 -3.29 17.45
CA LEU A 249 -0.01 -4.40 16.72
C LEU A 249 1.25 -4.90 17.41
N LYS A 250 2.11 -4.00 17.91
CA LYS A 250 3.30 -4.36 18.68
C LYS A 250 2.94 -5.11 19.96
N ARG A 251 1.87 -4.70 20.66
CA ARG A 251 1.40 -5.38 21.88
C ARG A 251 0.90 -6.79 21.58
N PHE A 252 0.20 -7.00 20.48
CA PHE A 252 -0.23 -8.33 20.01
C PHE A 252 0.95 -9.23 19.62
N ASN A 253 2.04 -8.66 19.13
CA ASN A 253 3.23 -9.41 18.73
C ASN A 253 4.08 -9.85 19.92
N LEU A 254 4.05 -9.08 21.01
CA LEU A 254 4.79 -9.40 22.25
C LEU A 254 4.09 -10.43 23.13
N SER A 255 2.79 -10.67 22.95
CA SER A 255 2.04 -11.67 23.70
C SER A 255 2.29 -13.09 23.13
N ASN A 256 3.43 -13.65 23.46
CA ASN A 256 3.81 -15.04 23.14
C ASN A 256 2.98 -16.06 23.99
N THR A 257 1.97 -15.61 24.70
CA THR A 257 1.14 -16.40 25.59
C THR A 257 -0.05 -16.99 24.86
N SER A 258 0.05 -18.28 24.70
CA SER A 258 -1.01 -19.24 24.41
C SER A 258 -1.48 -19.38 22.95
N LYS A 259 -1.21 -20.56 22.41
CA LYS A 259 -1.83 -21.09 21.18
C LYS A 259 -3.35 -20.89 21.16
N ASN A 260 -3.99 -20.88 22.33
CA ASN A 260 -5.44 -20.71 22.50
C ASN A 260 -5.94 -19.29 22.19
N PHE A 261 -5.14 -18.25 22.47
CA PHE A 261 -5.51 -16.88 22.12
C PHE A 261 -5.45 -16.64 20.61
N LEU A 262 -4.47 -17.23 19.94
CA LEU A 262 -4.30 -17.08 18.49
C LEU A 262 -5.43 -17.78 17.73
N THR A 263 -5.84 -18.97 18.18
CA THR A 263 -6.98 -19.70 17.60
C THR A 263 -8.30 -18.96 17.84
N SER A 264 -8.55 -18.43 19.04
CA SER A 264 -9.75 -17.65 19.33
C SER A 264 -9.78 -16.33 18.57
N PHE A 265 -8.61 -15.67 18.39
CA PHE A 265 -8.50 -14.46 17.60
C PHE A 265 -8.76 -14.70 16.11
N VAL A 266 -8.20 -15.80 15.54
CA VAL A 266 -8.46 -16.20 14.15
C VAL A 266 -9.93 -16.56 13.94
N ILE A 267 -10.54 -17.27 14.89
CA ILE A 267 -11.97 -17.61 14.84
C ILE A 267 -12.83 -16.36 14.97
N ALA A 268 -12.50 -15.43 15.86
CA ALA A 268 -13.21 -14.15 15.99
C ALA A 268 -13.10 -13.31 14.71
N LEU A 269 -11.90 -13.24 14.12
CA LEU A 269 -11.70 -12.56 12.83
C LEU A 269 -12.49 -13.24 11.70
N PHE A 270 -12.54 -14.55 11.68
CA PHE A 270 -13.32 -15.32 10.71
C PHE A 270 -14.83 -15.09 10.88
N CYS A 271 -15.34 -15.09 12.10
CA CYS A 271 -16.75 -14.77 12.38
C CYS A 271 -17.10 -13.32 12.00
N ILE A 272 -16.24 -12.36 12.32
CA ILE A 272 -16.41 -10.96 11.91
C ILE A 272 -16.38 -10.82 10.39
N SER A 273 -15.52 -11.57 9.70
CA SER A 273 -15.43 -11.55 8.22
C SER A 273 -16.69 -12.13 7.57
N LEU A 274 -17.24 -13.21 8.12
CA LEU A 274 -18.49 -13.79 7.61
C LEU A 274 -19.66 -12.85 7.82
N PHE A 275 -19.73 -12.20 8.99
CA PHE A 275 -20.77 -11.20 9.27
C PHE A 275 -20.65 -9.98 8.36
N SER A 276 -19.42 -9.49 8.10
CA SER A 276 -19.18 -8.39 7.20
C SER A 276 -19.44 -8.75 5.74
N LEU A 277 -19.11 -9.98 5.34
CA LEU A 277 -19.36 -10.45 3.98
C LEU A 277 -20.87 -10.55 3.73
N SER A 278 -21.67 -10.99 4.69
CA SER A 278 -23.12 -11.01 4.59
C SER A 278 -23.71 -9.59 4.51
N PHE A 279 -23.20 -8.66 5.31
CA PHE A 279 -23.59 -7.25 5.27
C PHE A 279 -23.15 -6.58 3.96
N PHE A 280 -21.99 -6.92 3.46
CA PHE A 280 -21.42 -6.43 2.21
C PHE A 280 -22.20 -6.94 0.99
N VAL A 281 -22.56 -8.22 0.97
CA VAL A 281 -23.41 -8.83 -0.07
C VAL A 281 -24.78 -8.17 -0.06
N TYR A 282 -25.41 -8.04 1.10
CA TYR A 282 -26.70 -7.35 1.26
C TYR A 282 -26.63 -5.90 0.73
N PHE A 283 -25.55 -5.18 1.02
CA PHE A 283 -25.38 -3.79 0.59
C PHE A 283 -25.14 -3.64 -0.91
N ILE A 284 -24.41 -4.57 -1.55
CA ILE A 284 -24.20 -4.58 -3.01
C ILE A 284 -25.50 -4.89 -3.75
N PHE A 285 -26.26 -5.88 -3.27
CA PHE A 285 -27.49 -6.29 -3.95
C PHE A 285 -28.66 -5.31 -3.74
N ASN A 286 -28.63 -4.49 -2.70
CA ASN A 286 -29.75 -3.58 -2.38
C ASN A 286 -29.61 -2.17 -3.00
N LYS A 287 -28.57 -1.89 -3.80
CA LYS A 287 -28.44 -0.64 -4.56
C LYS A 287 -28.52 -0.93 -6.05
N ASN A 288 -29.42 -0.19 -6.72
CA ASN A 288 -29.58 -0.19 -8.18
C ASN A 288 -28.21 -0.08 -8.86
N ALA A 289 -27.67 -1.20 -9.28
CA ALA A 289 -26.48 -1.24 -10.11
C ALA A 289 -26.78 -0.52 -11.43
N ILE A 290 -25.89 0.34 -11.87
CA ILE A 290 -25.98 0.99 -13.17
C ILE A 290 -26.07 -0.11 -14.24
N PRO A 291 -26.99 -0.04 -15.19
CA PRO A 291 -27.19 -1.10 -16.15
C PRO A 291 -25.92 -1.37 -16.97
N PHE A 292 -25.64 -2.64 -17.18
CA PHE A 292 -24.44 -3.19 -17.84
C PHE A 292 -24.13 -2.60 -19.24
N ASN A 293 -25.10 -1.92 -19.86
CA ASN A 293 -24.97 -1.27 -21.17
C ASN A 293 -23.94 -0.12 -21.21
N SER A 294 -23.58 0.47 -20.06
CA SER A 294 -22.55 1.50 -20.00
C SER A 294 -21.12 0.95 -20.12
N ILE A 295 -20.93 -0.35 -19.88
CA ILE A 295 -19.62 -0.98 -19.96
C ILE A 295 -19.20 -1.24 -21.42
N ASN A 296 -20.14 -1.54 -22.30
CA ASN A 296 -19.85 -1.75 -23.72
C ASN A 296 -19.28 -0.50 -24.40
N ASN A 297 -19.68 0.69 -23.97
CA ASN A 297 -19.16 1.95 -24.52
C ASN A 297 -17.74 2.27 -24.03
N LEU A 298 -17.30 1.71 -22.89
CA LEU A 298 -15.94 1.85 -22.37
C LEU A 298 -14.94 0.88 -23.04
N LEU A 299 -15.42 -0.27 -23.52
CA LEU A 299 -14.58 -1.30 -24.15
C LEU A 299 -14.33 -1.08 -25.64
N ILE A 300 -15.06 -0.18 -26.30
CA ILE A 300 -15.01 0.05 -27.77
C ILE A 300 -14.13 1.28 -28.13
N SER A 301 -13.35 1.84 -27.20
CA SER A 301 -12.33 2.79 -27.61
C SER A 301 -11.23 2.04 -28.37
N ASN A 302 -10.98 2.42 -29.62
CA ASN A 302 -9.92 1.86 -30.47
C ASN A 302 -8.56 1.94 -29.75
N PHE A 303 -8.15 0.86 -29.10
CA PHE A 303 -6.84 0.71 -28.53
C PHE A 303 -5.80 0.51 -29.64
N ASN A 304 -5.25 1.60 -30.15
CA ASN A 304 -4.04 1.53 -30.93
C ASN A 304 -2.86 1.31 -29.96
N PHE A 305 -2.54 0.04 -29.69
CA PHE A 305 -1.50 -0.39 -28.75
C PHE A 305 -0.08 0.09 -29.12
N ILE A 306 0.16 0.57 -30.33
CA ILE A 306 1.48 1.00 -30.83
C ILE A 306 1.32 2.40 -31.43
N SER A 307 0.82 3.36 -30.67
CA SER A 307 0.93 4.77 -31.04
C SER A 307 2.28 5.35 -30.55
N TYR A 308 2.81 6.31 -31.26
CA TYR A 308 4.00 7.06 -30.83
C TYR A 308 3.83 7.61 -29.40
N ASP A 309 2.63 8.08 -29.06
CA ASP A 309 2.30 8.59 -27.74
C ASP A 309 2.41 7.51 -26.65
N PHE A 310 2.01 6.26 -26.94
CA PHE A 310 2.15 5.15 -26.01
C PHE A 310 3.63 4.83 -25.71
N LEU A 311 4.48 4.79 -26.73
CA LEU A 311 5.92 4.58 -26.57
C LEU A 311 6.57 5.71 -25.76
N LYS A 312 6.17 6.96 -26.02
CA LYS A 312 6.64 8.11 -25.26
C LYS A 312 6.26 8.01 -23.78
N LEU A 313 5.00 7.76 -23.46
CA LEU A 313 4.52 7.55 -22.10
C LEU A 313 5.23 6.39 -21.39
N LEU A 314 5.52 5.31 -22.10
CA LEU A 314 6.24 4.17 -21.56
C LEU A 314 7.70 4.56 -21.22
N LEU A 315 8.38 5.31 -22.07
CA LEU A 315 9.72 5.82 -21.80
C LEU A 315 9.71 6.78 -20.59
N GLU A 316 8.75 7.70 -20.52
CA GLU A 316 8.60 8.62 -19.39
C GLU A 316 8.38 7.85 -18.07
N THR A 317 7.55 6.79 -18.06
CA THR A 317 7.36 5.96 -16.87
C THR A 317 8.62 5.20 -16.46
N ILE A 318 9.40 4.68 -17.42
CA ILE A 318 10.69 4.04 -17.14
C ILE A 318 11.67 5.04 -16.53
N VAL A 319 11.79 6.24 -17.11
CA VAL A 319 12.65 7.30 -16.59
C VAL A 319 12.24 7.67 -15.17
N LEU A 320 10.95 7.88 -14.93
CA LEU A 320 10.41 8.18 -13.61
C LEU A 320 10.75 7.08 -12.58
N CYS A 321 10.59 5.81 -12.94
CA CYS A 321 10.96 4.68 -12.08
C CYS A 321 12.46 4.66 -11.76
N LEU A 322 13.32 4.93 -12.74
CA LEU A 322 14.77 4.98 -12.53
C LEU A 322 15.17 6.17 -11.64
N LEU A 323 14.58 7.34 -11.85
CA LEU A 323 14.83 8.53 -11.05
C LEU A 323 14.37 8.33 -9.59
N SER A 324 13.15 7.86 -9.37
CA SER A 324 12.60 7.64 -8.03
C SER A 324 13.38 6.57 -7.25
N THR A 325 13.78 5.46 -7.90
CA THR A 325 14.62 4.44 -7.27
C THR A 325 16.02 4.96 -6.98
N GLY A 326 16.61 5.77 -7.87
CA GLY A 326 17.89 6.42 -7.66
C GLY A 326 17.89 7.33 -6.44
N ILE A 327 16.86 8.16 -6.28
CA ILE A 327 16.65 9.02 -5.10
C ILE A 327 16.49 8.16 -3.83
N ALA A 328 15.61 7.15 -3.88
CA ALA A 328 15.33 6.29 -2.73
C ALA A 328 16.55 5.52 -2.23
N ILE A 329 17.48 5.15 -3.11
CA ILE A 329 18.72 4.46 -2.74
C ILE A 329 19.78 5.43 -2.24
N SER A 330 19.90 6.64 -2.81
CA SER A 330 20.96 7.59 -2.48
C SER A 330 20.73 8.36 -1.18
N PHE A 331 19.48 8.75 -0.88
CA PHE A 331 19.20 9.61 0.27
C PHE A 331 19.43 8.94 1.65
N PRO A 332 18.93 7.72 1.93
CA PRO A 332 19.08 7.13 3.27
C PRO A 332 20.53 6.97 3.75
N PRO A 333 21.49 6.48 2.94
CA PRO A 333 22.89 6.39 3.36
C PRO A 333 23.50 7.76 3.69
N ILE A 334 23.19 8.79 2.89
CA ILE A 334 23.70 10.14 3.11
C ILE A 334 23.19 10.69 4.45
N PHE A 335 21.90 10.57 4.72
CA PHE A 335 21.33 11.03 5.98
C PHE A 335 21.91 10.29 7.19
N ILE A 336 22.14 8.98 7.08
CA ILE A 336 22.74 8.18 8.15
C ILE A 336 24.19 8.62 8.41
N LEU A 337 24.96 8.92 7.35
CA LEU A 337 26.35 9.38 7.48
C LEU A 337 26.45 10.77 8.11
N ILE A 338 25.58 11.71 7.73
CA ILE A 338 25.58 13.08 8.23
C ILE A 338 25.07 13.14 9.68
N LEU A 339 24.05 12.37 10.00
CA LEU A 339 23.33 12.42 11.29
C LEU A 339 23.57 11.16 12.13
N ASN A 340 24.82 10.71 12.26
CA ASN A 340 25.20 9.48 12.97
C ASN A 340 25.01 9.53 14.51
N ASN A 341 24.49 10.62 15.06
CA ASN A 341 24.19 10.77 16.47
C ASN A 341 22.79 10.25 16.83
N LYS A 342 22.58 9.84 18.10
CA LYS A 342 21.26 9.39 18.60
C LYS A 342 20.14 10.40 18.34
N ILE A 343 20.44 11.68 18.46
CA ILE A 343 19.50 12.78 18.18
C ILE A 343 19.18 12.83 16.67
N GLY A 344 20.20 12.75 15.81
CA GLY A 344 20.05 12.76 14.37
C GLY A 344 19.18 11.61 13.86
N ILE A 345 19.41 10.40 14.36
CA ILE A 345 18.58 9.23 14.03
C ILE A 345 17.12 9.44 14.44
N THR A 346 16.89 10.08 15.58
CA THR A 346 15.52 10.38 16.04
C THR A 346 14.86 11.41 15.12
N ILE A 347 15.59 12.45 14.71
CA ILE A 347 15.11 13.47 13.76
C ILE A 347 14.76 12.83 12.42
N ILE A 348 15.62 11.96 11.87
CA ILE A 348 15.34 11.24 10.62
C ILE A 348 14.05 10.41 10.74
N ARG A 349 13.84 9.73 11.86
CA ARG A 349 12.61 8.94 12.09
C ARG A 349 11.36 9.81 12.12
N ILE A 350 11.44 10.99 12.76
CA ILE A 350 10.32 11.93 12.81
C ILE A 350 10.01 12.48 11.42
N ILE A 351 11.04 12.93 10.70
CA ILE A 351 10.90 13.45 9.33
C ILE A 351 10.31 12.37 8.42
N SER A 352 10.87 11.16 8.42
CA SER A 352 10.36 10.04 7.63
C SER A 352 8.92 9.68 8.00
N PHE A 353 8.53 9.82 9.26
CA PHE A 353 7.15 9.61 9.69
C PHE A 353 6.22 10.67 9.11
N LEU A 354 6.60 11.95 9.15
CA LEU A 354 5.82 13.06 8.61
C LEU A 354 5.62 12.93 7.09
N PHE A 355 6.67 12.60 6.35
CA PHE A 355 6.55 12.35 4.90
C PHE A 355 5.65 11.16 4.58
N ARG A 356 5.67 10.11 5.41
CA ARG A 356 4.77 8.95 5.24
C ARG A 356 3.32 9.25 5.64
N LEU A 357 3.10 10.29 6.43
CA LEU A 357 1.77 10.68 6.89
C LEU A 357 0.96 11.31 5.76
N ILE A 358 1.60 12.16 4.98
CA ILE A 358 0.95 12.90 3.89
C ILE A 358 0.74 11.91 2.74
N PRO A 359 -0.50 11.74 2.24
CA PRO A 359 -0.76 10.93 1.06
C PRO A 359 0.02 11.44 -0.16
N SER A 360 0.63 10.54 -0.95
CA SER A 360 1.44 10.92 -2.11
C SER A 360 0.73 11.85 -3.11
N PRO A 361 -0.58 11.69 -3.46
CA PRO A 361 -1.24 12.64 -4.33
C PRO A 361 -1.32 14.06 -3.74
N LEU A 362 -1.45 14.18 -2.41
CA LEU A 362 -1.45 15.49 -1.75
C LEU A 362 -0.06 16.12 -1.78
N LEU A 363 1.01 15.33 -1.64
CA LEU A 363 2.38 15.83 -1.79
C LEU A 363 2.61 16.39 -3.19
N ILE A 364 2.18 15.69 -4.23
CA ILE A 364 2.26 16.19 -5.62
C ILE A 364 1.56 17.54 -5.73
N LEU A 365 0.33 17.65 -5.24
CA LEU A 365 -0.44 18.90 -5.28
C LEU A 365 0.24 20.05 -4.53
N LEU A 366 0.88 19.76 -3.38
CA LEU A 366 1.65 20.75 -2.63
C LEU A 366 2.88 21.21 -3.40
N PHE A 367 3.60 20.32 -4.06
CA PHE A 367 4.77 20.68 -4.85
C PHE A 367 4.42 21.43 -6.14
N LEU A 368 3.26 21.13 -6.75
CA LEU A 368 2.74 21.87 -7.90
C LEU A 368 2.38 23.33 -7.58
N MET A 369 2.29 23.71 -6.30
CA MET A 369 2.08 25.12 -5.93
C MET A 369 3.27 26.01 -6.27
N PHE A 370 4.49 25.46 -6.34
CA PHE A 370 5.71 26.23 -6.59
C PHE A 370 6.60 25.69 -7.70
N ASN A 371 6.21 24.58 -8.33
CA ASN A 371 6.93 24.02 -9.48
C ASN A 371 5.94 23.62 -10.57
N ASP A 372 6.35 23.81 -11.82
CA ASP A 372 5.60 23.29 -12.96
C ASP A 372 5.58 21.75 -12.98
N PRO A 373 4.53 21.13 -13.54
CA PRO A 373 4.46 19.69 -13.65
C PRO A 373 5.61 19.15 -14.49
N SER A 374 6.44 18.28 -13.86
CA SER A 374 7.61 17.67 -14.48
C SER A 374 7.82 16.25 -14.00
N ILE A 375 8.60 15.47 -14.77
CA ILE A 375 8.96 14.09 -14.39
C ILE A 375 9.81 14.08 -13.11
N SER A 376 10.68 15.06 -12.92
CA SER A 376 11.52 15.20 -11.73
C SER A 376 10.69 15.49 -10.47
N LEU A 377 9.64 16.31 -10.58
CA LEU A 377 8.71 16.55 -9.49
C LEU A 377 7.98 15.28 -9.08
N ALA A 378 7.48 14.52 -10.05
CA ALA A 378 6.82 13.25 -9.79
C ALA A 378 7.77 12.19 -9.20
N ALA A 379 9.07 12.23 -9.51
CA ALA A 379 10.05 11.31 -8.97
C ALA A 379 10.39 11.56 -7.50
N ILE A 380 10.24 12.81 -7.00
CA ILE A 380 10.51 13.18 -5.60
C ILE A 380 9.31 12.88 -4.70
N THR A 381 8.09 12.97 -5.21
CA THR A 381 6.85 12.74 -4.46
C THR A 381 6.50 11.28 -4.33
#